data_92cf53a615454853e1afbce1b2164787
#
_entry.id   92cf53a615454853e1afbce1b2164787
#
_cell.length_a   1.000
_cell.length_b   1.000
_cell.length_c   1.000
_cell.angle_alpha   90.00
_cell.angle_beta   90.00
_cell.angle_gamma   90.00
#
_symmetry.space_group_name_H-M   'P 1'
#
loop_
_entity.id
_entity.type
_entity.pdbx_description
1 polymer ?
#
loop_
_entity_poly.entity_id
_entity_poly.type
_entity_poly.pdbx_seq_one_letter_code
_entity_poly.pdbx_strand_id
1 'polypeptide(L)'
;IVVSSDKGLCGGLNINLFKNVIQKAAELNNQGVESSFALIGVKAANFFKAVGGNVVANVQKLGDKPDPDMLIGLTKTVLDLHKDKEIDEVYLCSNKFINTMTQQPMVQQLIPLPAIIDDGSTSTHWDYIYEPEAKELLEGLMTRYIESLIYHAVVENNACEQAAKMLAMKNATDNAGDLIKELELLYNNVRQAAITQELSEIVGGAAAV
;
A
#
# COMPACT_ATOMS: atom_id res chain seq x y z
N ILE A 1 10.13 -0.82 -7.54
CA ILE A 1 9.35 -1.87 -6.87
C ILE A 1 8.19 -1.21 -6.13
N VAL A 2 6.94 -1.57 -6.39
CA VAL A 2 5.75 -0.98 -5.75
C VAL A 2 5.03 -2.04 -4.93
N VAL A 3 4.90 -1.81 -3.63
CA VAL A 3 4.24 -2.71 -2.68
C VAL A 3 2.84 -2.20 -2.40
N SER A 4 1.82 -3.00 -2.74
CA SER A 4 0.41 -2.68 -2.49
C SER A 4 -0.31 -3.83 -1.80
N SER A 5 -1.56 -3.60 -1.42
CA SER A 5 -2.40 -4.66 -0.86
C SER A 5 -2.99 -5.56 -1.95
N ASP A 6 -3.30 -6.81 -1.58
CA ASP A 6 -4.08 -7.71 -2.41
C ASP A 6 -5.58 -7.38 -2.35
N LYS A 7 -6.07 -7.02 -1.17
CA LYS A 7 -7.49 -6.72 -0.90
C LYS A 7 -7.73 -5.21 -0.87
N GLY A 8 -8.99 -4.80 -0.97
CA GLY A 8 -9.42 -3.42 -0.85
C GLY A 8 -9.97 -3.10 0.56
N LEU A 9 -10.79 -2.05 0.62
CA LEU A 9 -11.44 -1.57 1.84
C LEU A 9 -10.46 -1.01 2.89
N CYS A 10 -9.30 -0.55 2.44
CA CYS A 10 -8.25 0.08 3.26
C CYS A 10 -8.20 1.62 3.06
N GLY A 11 -9.34 2.23 2.75
CA GLY A 11 -9.43 3.69 2.53
C GLY A 11 -8.52 4.17 1.39
N GLY A 12 -7.79 5.24 1.62
CA GLY A 12 -6.90 5.87 0.64
C GLY A 12 -5.48 5.29 0.58
N LEU A 13 -5.16 4.21 1.32
CA LEU A 13 -3.79 3.69 1.47
C LEU A 13 -3.08 3.49 0.12
N ASN A 14 -3.66 2.68 -0.76
CA ASN A 14 -3.05 2.38 -2.06
C ASN A 14 -3.07 3.58 -3.01
N ILE A 15 -4.15 4.37 -3.01
CA ILE A 15 -4.28 5.54 -3.89
C ILE A 15 -3.21 6.59 -3.57
N ASN A 16 -2.97 6.85 -2.29
CA ASN A 16 -1.94 7.79 -1.85
C ASN A 16 -0.54 7.31 -2.24
N LEU A 17 -0.26 6.01 -2.10
CA LEU A 17 1.00 5.43 -2.55
C LEU A 17 1.16 5.58 -4.06
N PHE A 18 0.15 5.19 -4.85
CA PHE A 18 0.23 5.27 -6.32
C PHE A 18 0.40 6.70 -6.81
N LYS A 19 -0.23 7.68 -6.15
CA LYS A 19 -0.04 9.10 -6.46
C LYS A 19 1.43 9.51 -6.32
N ASN A 20 2.09 9.11 -5.23
CA ASN A 20 3.51 9.41 -5.02
C ASN A 20 4.40 8.70 -6.04
N VAL A 21 4.09 7.44 -6.37
CA VAL A 21 4.83 6.68 -7.39
C VAL A 21 4.72 7.35 -8.76
N ILE A 22 3.51 7.75 -9.17
CA ILE A 22 3.30 8.43 -10.46
C ILE A 22 4.01 9.79 -10.48
N GLN A 23 3.94 10.54 -9.38
CA GLN A 23 4.65 11.81 -9.28
C GLN A 23 6.16 11.62 -9.46
N LYS A 24 6.74 10.63 -8.79
CA LYS A 24 8.17 10.30 -8.94
C LYS A 24 8.51 9.83 -10.35
N ALA A 25 7.67 8.97 -10.94
CA ALA A 25 7.86 8.53 -12.32
C ALA A 25 7.75 9.68 -13.33
N ALA A 26 6.83 10.63 -13.13
CA ALA A 26 6.71 11.83 -13.95
C ALA A 26 7.94 12.75 -13.84
N GLU A 27 8.49 12.91 -12.62
CA GLU A 27 9.74 13.65 -12.41
C GLU A 27 10.90 13.03 -13.19
N LEU A 28 11.05 11.69 -13.14
CA LEU A 28 12.09 10.96 -13.88
C LEU A 28 11.88 11.05 -15.39
N ASN A 29 10.65 10.91 -15.86
CA ASN A 29 10.33 11.02 -17.27
C ASN A 29 10.61 12.43 -17.84
N ASN A 30 10.37 13.48 -17.04
CA ASN A 30 10.76 14.85 -17.43
C ASN A 30 12.27 15.04 -17.56
N GLN A 31 13.06 14.20 -16.93
CA GLN A 31 14.52 14.13 -17.05
C GLN A 31 14.97 13.22 -18.22
N GLY A 32 14.03 12.63 -18.97
CA GLY A 32 14.32 11.72 -20.07
C GLY A 32 14.64 10.28 -19.62
N VAL A 33 14.32 9.92 -18.38
CA VAL A 33 14.56 8.58 -17.82
C VAL A 33 13.28 7.77 -17.89
N GLU A 34 13.34 6.59 -18.51
CA GLU A 34 12.22 5.65 -18.55
C GLU A 34 12.09 4.90 -17.23
N SER A 35 10.84 4.64 -16.83
CA SER A 35 10.52 3.94 -15.59
C SER A 35 9.89 2.57 -15.87
N SER A 36 10.45 1.52 -15.29
CA SER A 36 9.92 0.17 -15.30
C SER A 36 9.40 -0.21 -13.90
N PHE A 37 8.36 -1.02 -13.85
CA PHE A 37 7.67 -1.34 -12.60
C PHE A 37 7.75 -2.82 -12.27
N ALA A 38 8.20 -3.14 -11.06
CA ALA A 38 8.04 -4.45 -10.45
C ALA A 38 6.95 -4.34 -9.38
N LEU A 39 5.88 -5.12 -9.49
CA LEU A 39 4.65 -4.92 -8.74
C LEU A 39 4.42 -6.05 -7.74
N ILE A 40 4.08 -5.68 -6.51
CA ILE A 40 3.72 -6.59 -5.44
C ILE A 40 2.28 -6.25 -5.01
N GLY A 41 1.39 -7.23 -5.12
CA GLY A 41 -0.03 -7.10 -4.78
C GLY A 41 -0.95 -6.83 -5.96
N VAL A 42 -2.21 -7.27 -5.81
CA VAL A 42 -3.22 -7.21 -6.88
C VAL A 42 -3.62 -5.77 -7.22
N LYS A 43 -3.64 -4.87 -6.23
CA LYS A 43 -4.08 -3.48 -6.47
C LYS A 43 -3.08 -2.70 -7.32
N ALA A 44 -1.77 -2.88 -7.11
CA ALA A 44 -0.76 -2.28 -7.97
C ALA A 44 -0.83 -2.86 -9.39
N ALA A 45 -0.94 -4.18 -9.52
CA ALA A 45 -1.02 -4.83 -10.81
C ALA A 45 -2.17 -4.31 -11.68
N ASN A 46 -3.36 -4.19 -11.11
CA ASN A 46 -4.53 -3.69 -11.82
C ASN A 46 -4.38 -2.21 -12.19
N PHE A 47 -3.85 -1.41 -11.29
CA PHE A 47 -3.68 0.02 -11.51
C PHE A 47 -2.65 0.32 -12.60
N PHE A 48 -1.44 -0.23 -12.49
CA PHE A 48 -0.36 0.04 -13.44
C PHE A 48 -0.63 -0.58 -14.82
N LYS A 49 -1.37 -1.71 -14.88
CA LYS A 49 -1.84 -2.26 -16.15
C LYS A 49 -2.84 -1.32 -16.84
N ALA A 50 -3.72 -0.67 -16.09
CA ALA A 50 -4.69 0.28 -16.65
C ALA A 50 -4.03 1.59 -17.11
N VAL A 51 -2.99 2.05 -16.44
CA VAL A 51 -2.23 3.27 -16.80
C VAL A 51 -1.24 3.03 -17.95
N GLY A 52 -0.96 1.77 -18.31
CA GLY A 52 0.00 1.43 -19.38
C GLY A 52 1.46 1.48 -18.95
N GLY A 53 1.75 1.28 -17.65
CA GLY A 53 3.12 1.21 -17.15
C GLY A 53 3.88 -0.01 -17.67
N ASN A 54 5.17 0.12 -17.93
CA ASN A 54 6.05 -0.98 -18.29
C ASN A 54 6.28 -1.89 -17.08
N VAL A 55 5.63 -3.06 -17.04
CA VAL A 55 5.69 -4.00 -15.91
C VAL A 55 6.65 -5.14 -16.25
N VAL A 56 7.77 -5.21 -15.52
CA VAL A 56 8.82 -6.24 -15.72
C VAL A 56 8.62 -7.48 -14.83
N ALA A 57 8.02 -7.30 -13.65
CA ALA A 57 7.73 -8.41 -12.76
C ALA A 57 6.45 -8.14 -11.96
N ASN A 58 5.73 -9.20 -11.60
CA ASN A 58 4.50 -9.07 -10.84
C ASN A 58 4.30 -10.28 -9.92
N VAL A 59 4.07 -10.02 -8.64
CA VAL A 59 3.76 -11.03 -7.61
C VAL A 59 2.44 -10.66 -6.95
N GLN A 60 1.53 -11.60 -6.88
CA GLN A 60 0.17 -11.41 -6.35
C GLN A 60 -0.20 -12.51 -5.38
N LYS A 61 -1.23 -12.27 -4.57
CA LYS A 61 -1.81 -13.25 -3.64
C LYS A 61 -0.83 -13.72 -2.57
N LEU A 62 -0.04 -12.78 -2.02
CA LEU A 62 0.87 -13.06 -0.91
C LEU A 62 0.14 -13.42 0.39
N GLY A 63 -1.14 -13.03 0.50
CA GLY A 63 -1.95 -13.27 1.69
C GLY A 63 -1.53 -12.44 2.90
N ASP A 64 -2.06 -12.84 4.06
CA ASP A 64 -1.81 -12.11 5.32
C ASP A 64 -0.44 -12.48 5.93
N LYS A 65 0.15 -13.60 5.51
CA LYS A 65 1.49 -14.04 5.91
C LYS A 65 2.33 -14.28 4.64
N PRO A 66 3.03 -13.26 4.14
CA PRO A 66 3.85 -13.40 2.94
C PRO A 66 5.01 -14.37 3.19
N ASP A 67 5.20 -15.29 2.25
CA ASP A 67 6.35 -16.18 2.24
C ASP A 67 7.51 -15.45 1.55
N PRO A 68 8.71 -15.35 2.18
CA PRO A 68 9.89 -14.75 1.56
C PRO A 68 10.23 -15.37 0.21
N ASP A 69 10.04 -16.66 0.03
CA ASP A 69 10.36 -17.38 -1.20
C ASP A 69 9.58 -16.86 -2.41
N MET A 70 8.35 -16.36 -2.20
CA MET A 70 7.54 -15.76 -3.27
C MET A 70 8.13 -14.45 -3.80
N LEU A 71 8.93 -13.75 -3.01
CA LEU A 71 9.54 -12.46 -3.36
C LEU A 71 10.91 -12.61 -4.01
N ILE A 72 11.58 -13.74 -3.81
CA ILE A 72 12.93 -14.01 -4.35
C ILE A 72 12.93 -13.88 -5.88
N GLY A 73 11.93 -14.44 -6.55
CA GLY A 73 11.83 -14.38 -8.01
C GLY A 73 11.75 -12.95 -8.54
N LEU A 74 10.91 -12.09 -7.93
CA LEU A 74 10.79 -10.67 -8.30
C LEU A 74 12.11 -9.93 -8.01
N THR A 75 12.69 -10.13 -6.84
CA THR A 75 13.94 -9.49 -6.43
C THR A 75 15.07 -9.87 -7.38
N LYS A 76 15.19 -11.16 -7.71
CA LYS A 76 16.18 -11.66 -8.66
C LYS A 76 16.01 -11.00 -10.04
N THR A 77 14.80 -10.93 -10.58
CA THR A 77 14.54 -10.28 -11.87
C THR A 77 15.02 -8.83 -11.86
N VAL A 78 14.72 -8.06 -10.80
CA VAL A 78 15.15 -6.66 -10.70
C VAL A 78 16.68 -6.54 -10.59
N LEU A 79 17.33 -7.43 -9.82
CA LEU A 79 18.79 -7.43 -9.67
C LEU A 79 19.50 -7.86 -10.96
N ASP A 80 18.93 -8.80 -11.70
CA ASP A 80 19.50 -9.23 -12.99
C ASP A 80 19.42 -8.10 -14.03
N LEU A 81 18.28 -7.38 -14.13
CA LEU A 81 18.15 -6.19 -14.97
C LEU A 81 19.19 -5.10 -14.62
N HIS A 82 19.49 -4.92 -13.33
CA HIS A 82 20.52 -3.98 -12.91
C HIS A 82 21.94 -4.47 -13.28
N LYS A 83 22.23 -5.77 -13.13
CA LYS A 83 23.51 -6.36 -13.56
C LYS A 83 23.73 -6.24 -15.06
N ASP A 84 22.66 -6.44 -15.84
CA ASP A 84 22.68 -6.32 -17.30
C ASP A 84 22.72 -4.87 -17.79
N LYS A 85 22.73 -3.90 -16.85
CA LYS A 85 22.74 -2.45 -17.10
C LYS A 85 21.53 -1.95 -17.91
N GLU A 86 20.41 -2.64 -17.81
CA GLU A 86 19.14 -2.18 -18.35
C GLU A 86 18.49 -1.13 -17.44
N ILE A 87 18.80 -1.16 -16.14
CA ILE A 87 18.35 -0.18 -15.16
C ILE A 87 19.53 0.31 -14.31
N ASP A 88 19.55 1.60 -14.01
CA ASP A 88 20.59 2.25 -13.21
C ASP A 88 20.19 2.40 -11.75
N GLU A 89 18.92 2.67 -11.47
CA GLU A 89 18.42 2.96 -10.13
C GLU A 89 17.20 2.08 -9.80
N VAL A 90 17.12 1.66 -8.55
CA VAL A 90 15.97 0.91 -8.04
C VAL A 90 15.37 1.64 -6.84
N TYR A 91 14.08 1.91 -6.91
CA TYR A 91 13.29 2.50 -5.82
C TYR A 91 12.30 1.50 -5.26
N LEU A 92 12.15 1.50 -3.94
CA LEU A 92 11.12 0.76 -3.20
C LEU A 92 10.05 1.74 -2.74
N CYS A 93 8.83 1.52 -3.21
CA CYS A 93 7.66 2.32 -2.89
C CYS A 93 6.72 1.50 -2.02
N SER A 94 6.55 1.89 -0.77
CA SER A 94 5.74 1.18 0.22
C SER A 94 5.08 2.16 1.20
N ASN A 95 4.21 1.66 2.07
CA ASN A 95 3.62 2.44 3.15
C ASN A 95 4.36 2.16 4.45
N LYS A 96 4.83 3.22 5.11
CA LYS A 96 5.44 3.16 6.43
C LYS A 96 4.38 3.27 7.52
N PHE A 97 4.44 2.39 8.49
CA PHE A 97 3.54 2.40 9.64
C PHE A 97 4.04 3.40 10.69
N ILE A 98 3.28 4.47 10.93
CA ILE A 98 3.56 5.43 11.99
C ILE A 98 2.74 5.10 13.23
N ASN A 99 1.43 4.97 13.05
CA ASN A 99 0.49 4.53 14.08
C ASN A 99 -0.79 3.98 13.42
N THR A 100 -1.74 3.49 14.22
CA THR A 100 -2.99 2.90 13.71
C THR A 100 -3.86 3.88 12.91
N MET A 101 -3.70 5.17 13.11
CA MET A 101 -4.46 6.21 12.39
C MET A 101 -3.71 6.77 11.18
N THR A 102 -2.37 6.70 11.18
CA THR A 102 -1.53 7.35 10.17
C THR A 102 -0.56 6.35 9.55
N GLN A 103 -0.68 6.18 8.24
CA GLN A 103 0.25 5.44 7.41
C GLN A 103 0.81 6.42 6.37
N GLN A 104 2.10 6.41 6.17
CA GLN A 104 2.79 7.34 5.28
C GLN A 104 3.34 6.62 4.06
N PRO A 105 2.92 6.98 2.84
CA PRO A 105 3.55 6.46 1.63
C PRO A 105 4.98 6.98 1.53
N MET A 106 5.92 6.06 1.26
CA MET A 106 7.35 6.33 1.19
C MET A 106 7.92 5.79 -0.12
N VAL A 107 8.86 6.53 -0.67
CA VAL A 107 9.70 6.13 -1.80
C VAL A 107 11.13 6.14 -1.31
N GLN A 108 11.76 4.98 -1.26
CA GLN A 108 13.13 4.78 -0.79
C GLN A 108 14.00 4.26 -1.93
N GLN A 109 15.16 4.83 -2.13
CA GLN A 109 16.13 4.30 -3.07
C GLN A 109 16.80 3.05 -2.49
N LEU A 110 16.80 1.96 -3.27
CA LEU A 110 17.48 0.71 -2.92
C LEU A 110 18.85 0.62 -3.59
N ILE A 111 18.93 1.00 -4.85
CA ILE A 111 20.18 0.94 -5.64
C ILE A 111 20.30 2.27 -6.41
N PRO A 112 21.49 2.90 -6.39
CA PRO A 112 22.60 2.63 -5.46
C PRO A 112 22.20 2.83 -4.00
N LEU A 113 22.85 2.09 -3.09
CA LEU A 113 22.61 2.28 -1.66
C LEU A 113 22.97 3.73 -1.29
N PRO A 114 22.10 4.41 -0.51
CA PRO A 114 22.43 5.74 -0.02
C PRO A 114 23.72 5.66 0.78
N ALA A 115 24.67 6.57 0.49
CA ALA A 115 25.91 6.62 1.24
C ALA A 115 25.59 6.85 2.71
N ILE A 116 26.05 5.93 3.56
CA ILE A 116 26.02 6.16 5.01
C ILE A 116 26.98 7.31 5.26
N ILE A 117 26.43 8.47 5.61
CA ILE A 117 27.25 9.58 6.09
C ILE A 117 27.82 9.12 7.42
N ASP A 118 29.08 8.71 7.39
CA ASP A 118 29.83 8.32 8.57
C ASP A 118 30.01 9.58 9.43
N ASP A 119 29.28 9.67 10.51
CA ASP A 119 29.34 10.80 11.46
C ASP A 119 30.70 10.86 12.21
N GLY A 120 31.73 10.20 11.68
CA GLY A 120 33.10 10.25 12.17
C GLY A 120 33.32 9.66 13.56
N SER A 121 32.32 9.00 14.15
CA SER A 121 32.37 8.54 15.53
C SER A 121 32.91 7.12 15.72
N THR A 122 33.15 6.37 14.65
CA THR A 122 33.69 5.00 14.76
C THR A 122 34.70 4.69 13.67
N SER A 123 35.86 5.33 13.69
CA SER A 123 37.04 4.80 12.98
C SER A 123 37.63 3.62 13.78
N THR A 124 36.83 2.57 13.94
CA THR A 124 37.36 1.31 14.47
C THR A 124 37.96 0.57 13.28
N HIS A 125 39.27 0.71 13.13
CA HIS A 125 40.05 -0.10 12.19
C HIS A 125 40.09 -1.56 12.72
N TRP A 126 39.03 -2.33 12.41
CA TRP A 126 39.04 -3.76 12.63
C TRP A 126 39.45 -4.39 11.31
N ASP A 127 40.63 -5.00 11.28
CA ASP A 127 41.02 -5.88 10.19
C ASP A 127 40.32 -7.24 10.38
N TYR A 128 39.22 -7.41 9.64
CA TYR A 128 38.52 -8.68 9.62
C TYR A 128 39.22 -9.64 8.63
N ILE A 129 39.40 -10.89 9.06
CA ILE A 129 39.79 -11.99 8.18
C ILE A 129 38.51 -12.50 7.50
N TYR A 130 38.42 -12.32 6.19
CA TYR A 130 37.28 -12.78 5.40
C TYR A 130 37.54 -14.18 4.84
N GLU A 131 36.55 -15.06 4.96
CA GLU A 131 36.56 -16.40 4.38
C GLU A 131 35.16 -16.70 3.85
N PRO A 132 34.93 -16.86 2.56
CA PRO A 132 35.85 -16.75 1.41
C PRO A 132 36.30 -15.30 1.13
N GLU A 133 36.59 -14.94 -0.12
CA GLU A 133 37.09 -13.62 -0.49
C GLU A 133 36.07 -12.51 -0.17
N ALA A 134 36.53 -11.37 0.36
CA ALA A 134 35.68 -10.27 0.84
C ALA A 134 34.66 -9.77 -0.20
N LYS A 135 35.02 -9.77 -1.48
CA LYS A 135 34.15 -9.33 -2.56
C LYS A 135 32.95 -10.26 -2.78
N GLU A 136 33.20 -11.56 -2.81
CA GLU A 136 32.16 -12.57 -3.00
C GLU A 136 31.18 -12.60 -1.82
N LEU A 137 31.74 -12.49 -0.60
CA LEU A 137 30.93 -12.39 0.61
C LEU A 137 30.04 -11.14 0.60
N LEU A 138 30.57 -9.98 0.18
CA LEU A 138 29.84 -8.72 0.12
C LEU A 138 28.69 -8.78 -0.90
N GLU A 139 28.93 -9.36 -2.09
CA GLU A 139 27.89 -9.51 -3.12
C GLU A 139 26.72 -10.36 -2.61
N GLY A 140 27.03 -11.48 -1.94
CA GLY A 140 26.02 -12.33 -1.31
C GLY A 140 25.24 -11.63 -0.20
N LEU A 141 25.95 -10.89 0.65
CA LEU A 141 25.35 -10.11 1.73
C LEU A 141 24.43 -8.99 1.22
N MET A 142 24.87 -8.27 0.17
CA MET A 142 24.07 -7.21 -0.46
C MET A 142 22.76 -7.74 -1.05
N THR A 143 22.80 -8.89 -1.71
CA THR A 143 21.61 -9.56 -2.23
C THR A 143 20.62 -9.87 -1.12
N ARG A 144 21.10 -10.48 -0.03
CA ARG A 144 20.27 -10.82 1.14
C ARG A 144 19.72 -9.57 1.85
N TYR A 145 20.49 -8.50 1.90
CA TYR A 145 20.06 -7.24 2.46
C TYR A 145 18.89 -6.64 1.67
N ILE A 146 18.96 -6.62 0.34
CA ILE A 146 17.89 -6.14 -0.52
C ILE A 146 16.63 -7.02 -0.39
N GLU A 147 16.78 -8.34 -0.39
CA GLU A 147 15.68 -9.28 -0.16
C GLU A 147 14.98 -9.00 1.18
N SER A 148 15.77 -8.78 2.24
CA SER A 148 15.25 -8.45 3.58
C SER A 148 14.51 -7.12 3.62
N LEU A 149 15.02 -6.08 2.94
CA LEU A 149 14.35 -4.78 2.86
C LEU A 149 13.00 -4.88 2.14
N ILE A 150 12.95 -5.61 1.03
CA ILE A 150 11.69 -5.83 0.28
C ILE A 150 10.70 -6.61 1.14
N TYR A 151 11.14 -7.67 1.79
CA TYR A 151 10.29 -8.46 2.69
C TYR A 151 9.75 -7.62 3.85
N HIS A 152 10.62 -6.84 4.49
CA HIS A 152 10.23 -5.91 5.56
C HIS A 152 9.15 -4.93 5.08
N ALA A 153 9.34 -4.33 3.90
CA ALA A 153 8.37 -3.40 3.32
C ALA A 153 7.01 -4.07 3.03
N VAL A 154 7.00 -5.33 2.61
CA VAL A 154 5.76 -6.09 2.40
C VAL A 154 5.04 -6.35 3.71
N VAL A 155 5.75 -6.79 4.74
CA VAL A 155 5.16 -7.04 6.08
C VAL A 155 4.64 -5.75 6.71
N GLU A 156 5.41 -4.66 6.60
CA GLU A 156 5.00 -3.34 7.10
C GLU A 156 3.77 -2.81 6.35
N ASN A 157 3.72 -2.99 5.03
CA ASN A 157 2.56 -2.63 4.22
C ASN A 157 1.31 -3.45 4.60
N ASN A 158 1.45 -4.74 4.94
CA ASN A 158 0.35 -5.55 5.46
C ASN A 158 -0.17 -5.00 6.79
N ALA A 159 0.71 -4.59 7.70
CA ALA A 159 0.31 -3.93 8.94
C ALA A 159 -0.46 -2.62 8.67
N CYS A 160 0.03 -1.82 7.71
CA CYS A 160 -0.65 -0.60 7.25
C CYS A 160 -2.04 -0.92 6.66
N GLU A 161 -2.17 -1.98 5.88
CA GLU A 161 -3.46 -2.41 5.31
C GLU A 161 -4.46 -2.75 6.42
N GLN A 162 -4.06 -3.53 7.42
CA GLN A 162 -4.96 -3.91 8.52
C GLN A 162 -5.39 -2.69 9.35
N ALA A 163 -4.47 -1.79 9.66
CA ALA A 163 -4.77 -0.56 10.39
C ALA A 163 -5.72 0.36 9.59
N ALA A 164 -5.44 0.59 8.32
CA ALA A 164 -6.28 1.41 7.43
C ALA A 164 -7.66 0.79 7.24
N LYS A 165 -7.74 -0.54 7.13
CA LYS A 165 -9.01 -1.28 7.05
C LYS A 165 -9.83 -1.14 8.32
N MET A 166 -9.22 -1.25 9.48
CA MET A 166 -9.88 -1.07 10.78
C MET A 166 -10.51 0.33 10.88
N LEU A 167 -9.76 1.37 10.50
CA LEU A 167 -10.25 2.76 10.52
C LEU A 167 -11.38 2.97 9.50
N ALA A 168 -11.25 2.45 8.30
CA ALA A 168 -12.26 2.54 7.26
C ALA A 168 -13.57 1.84 7.67
N MET A 169 -13.47 0.66 8.29
CA MET A 169 -14.64 -0.08 8.77
C MET A 169 -15.29 0.61 9.97
N LYS A 170 -14.52 1.20 10.89
CA LYS A 170 -15.05 2.01 11.96
C LYS A 170 -15.91 3.16 11.43
N ASN A 171 -15.33 3.95 10.51
CA ASN A 171 -16.06 5.06 9.91
C ASN A 171 -17.32 4.60 9.15
N ALA A 172 -17.26 3.46 8.46
CA ALA A 172 -18.41 2.88 7.77
C ALA A 172 -19.51 2.47 8.74
N THR A 173 -19.15 1.90 9.91
CA THR A 173 -20.11 1.51 10.96
C THR A 173 -20.76 2.73 11.58
N ASP A 174 -19.98 3.77 11.88
CA ASP A 174 -20.51 5.02 12.46
C ASP A 174 -21.50 5.69 11.47
N ASN A 175 -21.14 5.82 10.21
CA ASN A 175 -22.02 6.36 9.16
C ASN A 175 -23.30 5.51 8.96
N ALA A 176 -23.19 4.20 9.01
CA ALA A 176 -24.36 3.31 8.93
C ALA A 176 -25.30 3.49 10.13
N GLY A 177 -24.74 3.67 11.34
CA GLY A 177 -25.52 3.95 12.54
C GLY A 177 -26.32 5.25 12.45
N ASP A 178 -25.71 6.30 11.90
CA ASP A 178 -26.37 7.58 11.71
C ASP A 178 -27.47 7.51 10.65
N LEU A 179 -27.23 6.79 9.54
CA LEU A 179 -28.25 6.56 8.53
C LEU A 179 -29.47 5.76 9.06
N ILE A 180 -29.21 4.77 9.91
CA ILE A 180 -30.28 4.00 10.56
C ILE A 180 -31.16 4.92 11.39
N LYS A 181 -30.57 5.78 12.24
CA LYS A 181 -31.33 6.74 13.05
C LYS A 181 -32.18 7.69 12.21
N GLU A 182 -31.62 8.20 11.12
CA GLU A 182 -32.33 9.08 10.19
C GLU A 182 -33.54 8.37 9.56
N LEU A 183 -33.34 7.12 9.11
CA LEU A 183 -34.42 6.32 8.53
C LEU A 183 -35.49 5.94 9.57
N GLU A 184 -35.13 5.65 10.82
CA GLU A 184 -36.08 5.41 11.90
C GLU A 184 -36.93 6.65 12.18
N LEU A 185 -36.33 7.83 12.19
CA LEU A 185 -37.05 9.07 12.40
C LEU A 185 -38.02 9.34 11.24
N LEU A 186 -37.58 9.15 10.01
CA LEU A 186 -38.43 9.28 8.82
C LEU A 186 -39.59 8.29 8.86
N TYR A 187 -39.33 7.02 9.17
CA TYR A 187 -40.34 5.99 9.30
C TYR A 187 -41.41 6.36 10.36
N ASN A 188 -40.96 6.80 11.54
CA ASN A 188 -41.88 7.20 12.60
C ASN A 188 -42.76 8.40 12.21
N ASN A 189 -42.19 9.40 11.50
CA ASN A 189 -42.93 10.54 11.00
C ASN A 189 -43.99 10.14 9.96
N VAL A 190 -43.64 9.29 9.00
CA VAL A 190 -44.56 8.76 7.97
C VAL A 190 -45.66 7.92 8.61
N ARG A 191 -45.28 7.06 9.57
CA ARG A 191 -46.24 6.23 10.30
C ARG A 191 -47.26 7.10 11.08
N GLN A 192 -46.78 8.13 11.80
CA GLN A 192 -47.67 9.04 12.54
C GLN A 192 -48.60 9.82 11.57
N ALA A 193 -48.08 10.27 10.44
CA ALA A 193 -48.89 10.97 9.43
C ALA A 193 -49.99 10.05 8.88
N ALA A 194 -49.67 8.79 8.55
CA ALA A 194 -50.62 7.78 8.08
C ALA A 194 -51.72 7.49 9.12
N ILE A 195 -51.34 7.27 10.39
CA ILE A 195 -52.31 7.05 11.49
C ILE A 195 -53.22 8.29 11.66
N THR A 196 -52.64 9.49 11.59
CA THR A 196 -53.44 10.74 11.72
C THR A 196 -54.42 10.89 10.56
N GLN A 197 -54.01 10.54 9.35
CA GLN A 197 -54.87 10.58 8.17
C GLN A 197 -56.02 9.58 8.31
N GLU A 198 -55.72 8.32 8.66
CA GLU A 198 -56.78 7.32 8.88
C GLU A 198 -57.78 7.72 9.97
N LEU A 199 -57.29 8.28 11.07
CA LEU A 199 -58.17 8.82 12.14
C LEU A 199 -59.05 9.96 11.65
N SER A 200 -58.48 10.89 10.83
CA SER A 200 -59.22 12.00 10.25
C SER A 200 -60.30 11.52 9.27
N GLU A 201 -60.01 10.49 8.50
CA GLU A 201 -60.99 9.89 7.57
C GLU A 201 -62.15 9.19 8.35
N ILE A 202 -61.84 8.45 9.42
CA ILE A 202 -62.85 7.83 10.27
C ILE A 202 -63.76 8.88 10.94
N VAL A 203 -63.16 9.92 11.54
CA VAL A 203 -63.90 11.01 12.18
C VAL A 203 -64.74 11.81 11.16
N GLY A 204 -64.19 12.12 9.97
CA GLY A 204 -64.91 12.77 8.89
C GLY A 204 -66.08 11.94 8.38
N GLY A 205 -65.88 10.61 8.22
CA GLY A 205 -66.96 9.72 7.83
C GLY A 205 -68.08 9.57 8.88
N ALA A 206 -67.72 9.56 10.19
CA ALA A 206 -68.72 9.54 11.27
C ALA A 206 -69.48 10.85 11.42
N ALA A 207 -68.95 12.00 11.03
CA ALA A 207 -69.62 13.30 11.05
C ALA A 207 -70.54 13.52 9.83
N ALA A 208 -70.45 12.67 8.80
CA ALA A 208 -71.24 12.77 7.58
C ALA A 208 -72.49 11.85 7.59
N VAL A 209 -72.68 11.05 8.64
CA VAL A 209 -73.84 10.24 8.92
C VAL A 209 -74.70 10.90 10.03
#